data_152105c52cb671782e8fa906a0564657
#
_entry.id   152105c52cb671782e8fa906a0564657
#
_cell.length_a   1.000
_cell.length_b   1.000
_cell.length_c   1.000
_cell.angle_alpha   90.00
_cell.angle_beta   90.00
_cell.angle_gamma   90.00
#
_symmetry.space_group_name_H-M   'P 1'
#
loop_
_entity.id
_entity.type
_entity.pdbx_description
1 polymer ?
#
loop_
_entity_poly.entity_id
_entity_poly.type
_entity_poly.pdbx_seq_one_letter_code
_entity_poly.pdbx_strand_id
1 'polypeptide(L)'
;ANKEVYELIKNGVQVVYKNESGREENDYVKVIDFNEKTENDFLLVSQLSIEYQETQNITRRPDLLIYINGLPLVMIELKNATEKVKVGFDKNLKDYKRDIPQLFWYNLFVCVSNGIQTRVGSFNAPWDHFFSWLKLTDTAIMNDQPTKEEIEIESQRTGEHLSLKIFGEGLCSKENLLDYFENFVLYHKNKVKIIAKNHQYLGVNNAILALQNKDTNKGKLGIFWHTQGSGK
;
A
#
# COMPACT_ATOMS: atom_id res chain seq x y z
N ALA A 1 18.27 -1.06 -2.61
CA ALA A 1 17.76 0.13 -1.91
C ALA A 1 16.35 -0.11 -1.32
N ASN A 2 15.26 -0.31 -2.14
CA ASN A 2 13.88 -0.36 -1.58
C ASN A 2 13.68 -1.46 -0.53
N LYS A 3 14.20 -2.67 -0.77
CA LYS A 3 14.11 -3.76 0.23
C LYS A 3 14.84 -3.41 1.52
N GLU A 4 16.04 -2.92 1.44
CA GLU A 4 16.86 -2.55 2.60
C GLU A 4 16.17 -1.47 3.43
N VAL A 5 15.65 -0.43 2.75
CA VAL A 5 14.90 0.64 3.40
C VAL A 5 13.62 0.08 4.06
N TYR A 6 12.89 -0.80 3.38
CA TYR A 6 11.72 -1.46 3.95
C TYR A 6 12.06 -2.25 5.22
N GLU A 7 13.16 -3.02 5.20
CA GLU A 7 13.62 -3.80 6.37
C GLU A 7 14.01 -2.87 7.54
N LEU A 8 14.70 -1.76 7.25
CA LEU A 8 15.07 -0.78 8.27
C LEU A 8 13.82 -0.11 8.89
N ILE A 9 12.82 0.24 8.08
CA ILE A 9 11.58 0.84 8.59
C ILE A 9 10.81 -0.18 9.44
N LYS A 10 10.72 -1.44 8.97
CA LYS A 10 9.96 -2.48 9.66
C LYS A 10 10.60 -2.94 10.97
N ASN A 11 11.91 -3.17 10.95
CA ASN A 11 12.61 -3.78 12.06
C ASN A 11 13.28 -2.76 13.01
N GLY A 12 13.38 -1.51 12.57
CA GLY A 12 14.14 -0.46 13.23
C GLY A 12 15.56 -0.33 12.72
N VAL A 13 16.16 0.82 12.97
CA VAL A 13 17.55 1.14 12.66
C VAL A 13 18.40 0.92 13.88
N GLN A 14 19.39 0.04 13.80
CA GLN A 14 20.33 -0.18 14.89
C GLN A 14 21.18 1.06 15.12
N VAL A 15 21.22 1.52 16.35
CA VAL A 15 22.04 2.64 16.80
C VAL A 15 22.94 2.23 17.93
N VAL A 16 24.13 2.81 17.97
CA VAL A 16 25.09 2.68 19.08
C VAL A 16 25.15 4.02 19.79
N TYR A 17 24.89 4.02 21.09
CA TYR A 17 24.96 5.24 21.89
C TYR A 17 25.70 4.99 23.22
N LYS A 18 26.12 6.05 23.86
CA LYS A 18 26.69 5.97 25.22
C LYS A 18 25.60 6.30 26.22
N ASN A 19 25.37 5.39 27.16
CA ASN A 19 24.47 5.64 28.27
C ASN A 19 25.05 6.68 29.25
N GLU A 20 24.29 7.04 30.27
CA GLU A 20 24.69 8.01 31.30
C GLU A 20 25.97 7.62 32.05
N SER A 21 26.31 6.34 32.09
CA SER A 21 27.56 5.81 32.68
C SER A 21 28.75 5.81 31.71
N GLY A 22 28.56 6.30 30.46
CA GLY A 22 29.59 6.33 29.42
C GLY A 22 29.86 4.97 28.75
N ARG A 23 29.05 3.94 29.02
CA ARG A 23 29.13 2.63 28.36
C ARG A 23 28.42 2.65 27.01
N GLU A 24 29.00 1.98 26.02
CA GLU A 24 28.34 1.76 24.73
C GLU A 24 27.22 0.73 24.86
N GLU A 25 26.04 1.11 24.37
CA GLU A 25 24.86 0.27 24.28
C GLU A 25 24.33 0.28 22.85
N ASN A 26 23.71 -0.84 22.46
CA ASN A 26 23.04 -0.99 21.17
C ASN A 26 21.53 -0.98 21.39
N ASP A 27 20.83 -0.26 20.54
CA ASP A 27 19.35 -0.25 20.55
C ASP A 27 18.81 -0.13 19.12
N TYR A 28 17.50 -0.31 18.95
CA TYR A 28 16.81 -0.18 17.69
C TYR A 28 15.83 0.99 17.74
N VAL A 29 16.09 2.01 16.92
CA VAL A 29 15.17 3.14 16.76
C VAL A 29 14.14 2.80 15.67
N LYS A 30 12.88 2.77 16.05
CA LYS A 30 11.77 2.58 15.12
C LYS A 30 11.37 3.91 14.49
N VAL A 31 11.29 3.91 13.17
CA VAL A 31 10.85 5.09 12.40
C VAL A 31 9.32 5.14 12.30
N ILE A 32 8.67 3.98 12.33
CA ILE A 32 7.21 3.83 12.36
C ILE A 32 6.85 2.96 13.55
N ASP A 33 5.89 3.42 14.36
CA ASP A 33 5.34 2.60 15.42
C ASP A 33 4.13 1.82 14.91
N PHE A 34 4.29 0.50 14.82
CA PHE A 34 3.22 -0.40 14.38
C PHE A 34 2.29 -0.82 15.52
N ASN A 35 2.71 -0.67 16.78
CA ASN A 35 1.92 -1.00 17.97
C ASN A 35 1.02 0.17 18.37
N GLU A 36 1.64 1.33 18.65
CA GLU A 36 0.94 2.56 19.00
C GLU A 36 0.67 3.39 17.75
N LYS A 37 -0.32 2.96 16.97
CA LYS A 37 -0.62 3.51 15.64
C LYS A 37 -0.91 5.00 15.64
N THR A 38 -1.40 5.55 16.76
CA THR A 38 -1.72 6.97 16.96
C THR A 38 -0.50 7.87 17.07
N GLU A 39 0.67 7.31 17.41
CA GLU A 39 1.93 8.05 17.56
C GLU A 39 2.58 8.40 16.21
N ASN A 40 2.04 7.89 15.10
CA ASN A 40 2.56 8.20 13.78
C ASN A 40 1.90 9.45 13.18
N ASP A 41 2.71 10.29 12.54
CA ASP A 41 2.24 11.42 11.74
C ASP A 41 1.93 11.00 10.30
N PHE A 42 0.71 11.31 9.86
CA PHE A 42 0.23 11.01 8.49
C PHE A 42 -0.02 12.29 7.73
N LEU A 43 0.62 12.43 6.58
CA LEU A 43 0.47 13.60 5.72
C LEU A 43 0.15 13.18 4.29
N LEU A 44 -0.91 13.76 3.71
CA LEU A 44 -1.22 13.68 2.30
C LEU A 44 -0.75 14.95 1.60
N VAL A 45 0.18 14.81 0.66
CA VAL A 45 0.76 15.92 -0.10
C VAL A 45 0.32 15.82 -1.55
N SER A 46 -0.23 16.92 -2.08
CA SER A 46 -0.62 17.03 -3.48
C SER A 46 0.44 17.78 -4.29
N GLN A 47 0.76 17.25 -5.46
CA GLN A 47 1.57 17.89 -6.49
C GLN A 47 2.92 18.45 -5.99
N LEU A 48 3.61 17.69 -5.14
CA LEU A 48 4.96 18.04 -4.69
C LEU A 48 5.94 18.01 -5.86
N SER A 49 6.65 19.10 -6.07
CA SER A 49 7.75 19.15 -7.04
C SER A 49 8.98 18.47 -6.47
N ILE A 50 9.46 17.44 -7.15
CA ILE A 50 10.61 16.63 -6.75
C ILE A 50 11.67 16.69 -7.83
N GLU A 51 12.91 16.94 -7.42
CA GLU A 51 14.10 16.93 -8.28
C GLU A 51 15.09 15.89 -7.77
N TYR A 52 15.84 15.32 -8.70
CA TYR A 52 16.95 14.44 -8.39
C TYR A 52 18.20 14.96 -9.09
N GLN A 53 19.19 15.37 -8.33
CA GLN A 53 20.37 16.07 -8.85
C GLN A 53 21.14 15.29 -9.92
N GLU A 54 21.13 13.95 -9.84
CA GLU A 54 21.82 13.08 -10.80
C GLU A 54 21.08 12.96 -12.14
N THR A 55 19.83 13.42 -12.25
CA THR A 55 19.02 13.38 -13.47
C THR A 55 18.89 14.73 -14.17
N GLN A 56 19.96 15.51 -14.26
CA GLN A 56 20.01 16.78 -14.99
C GLN A 56 18.95 17.81 -14.55
N ASN A 57 18.63 17.86 -13.27
CA ASN A 57 17.65 18.78 -12.66
C ASN A 57 16.24 18.68 -13.28
N ILE A 58 15.83 17.49 -13.68
CA ILE A 58 14.47 17.26 -14.16
C ILE A 58 13.52 17.23 -12.96
N THR A 59 12.59 18.18 -12.93
CA THR A 59 11.52 18.22 -11.93
C THR A 59 10.37 17.31 -12.34
N ARG A 60 9.87 16.50 -11.41
CA ARG A 60 8.66 15.71 -11.55
C ARG A 60 7.68 16.05 -10.44
N ARG A 61 6.39 15.91 -10.71
CA ARG A 61 5.33 16.29 -9.79
C ARG A 61 4.23 15.22 -9.76
N PRO A 62 4.41 14.16 -8.93
CA PRO A 62 3.36 13.19 -8.67
C PRO A 62 2.09 13.84 -8.14
N ASP A 63 0.91 13.30 -8.48
CA ASP A 63 -0.35 13.92 -8.10
C ASP A 63 -0.58 13.91 -6.60
N LEU A 64 -0.39 12.74 -5.94
CA LEU A 64 -0.54 12.61 -4.49
C LEU A 64 0.55 11.69 -3.92
N LEU A 65 1.04 12.06 -2.75
CA LEU A 65 1.96 11.27 -1.94
C LEU A 65 1.43 11.14 -0.52
N ILE A 66 1.40 9.92 0.03
CA ILE A 66 1.12 9.70 1.45
C ILE A 66 2.45 9.49 2.17
N TYR A 67 2.67 10.33 3.17
CA TYR A 67 3.80 10.28 4.08
C TYR A 67 3.38 9.67 5.42
N ILE A 68 4.28 8.87 5.99
CA ILE A 68 4.20 8.47 7.40
C ILE A 68 5.52 8.84 8.05
N ASN A 69 5.47 9.65 9.10
CA ASN A 69 6.64 10.16 9.82
C ASN A 69 7.71 10.76 8.88
N GLY A 70 7.27 11.52 7.87
CA GLY A 70 8.13 12.18 6.89
C GLY A 70 8.64 11.28 5.74
N LEU A 71 8.29 9.99 5.70
CA LEU A 71 8.68 9.07 4.63
C LEU A 71 7.58 8.94 3.56
N PRO A 72 7.86 9.19 2.25
CA PRO A 72 6.90 9.08 1.16
C PRO A 72 6.64 7.61 0.80
N LEU A 73 5.67 6.99 1.44
CA LEU A 73 5.43 5.56 1.30
C LEU A 73 4.50 5.20 0.15
N VAL A 74 3.50 6.03 -0.14
CA VAL A 74 2.51 5.73 -1.19
C VAL A 74 2.52 6.83 -2.23
N MET A 75 2.57 6.42 -3.49
CA MET A 75 2.39 7.32 -4.63
C MET A 75 1.07 7.00 -5.32
N ILE A 76 0.28 8.04 -5.59
CA ILE A 76 -0.99 7.94 -6.31
C ILE A 76 -0.92 8.85 -7.52
N GLU A 77 -1.10 8.28 -8.70
CA GLU A 77 -1.21 8.99 -9.97
C GLU A 77 -2.65 9.03 -10.42
N LEU A 78 -3.16 10.22 -10.68
CA LEU A 78 -4.54 10.45 -11.09
C LEU A 78 -4.63 10.74 -12.59
N LYS A 79 -5.69 10.27 -13.22
CA LYS A 79 -6.01 10.55 -14.62
C LYS A 79 -7.44 11.06 -14.72
N ASN A 80 -7.71 11.76 -15.81
CA ASN A 80 -9.08 12.14 -16.12
C ASN A 80 -9.97 10.89 -16.27
N ALA A 81 -11.23 10.98 -15.85
CA ALA A 81 -12.19 9.87 -15.93
C ALA A 81 -12.35 9.29 -17.36
N THR A 82 -12.09 10.08 -18.39
CA THR A 82 -12.13 9.66 -19.80
C THR A 82 -10.83 8.98 -20.27
N GLU A 83 -9.75 9.07 -19.50
CA GLU A 83 -8.47 8.45 -19.86
C GLU A 83 -8.36 7.03 -19.32
N LYS A 84 -7.64 6.18 -20.06
CA LYS A 84 -7.33 4.82 -19.58
C LYS A 84 -6.33 4.90 -18.43
N VAL A 85 -6.65 4.27 -17.31
CA VAL A 85 -5.79 4.19 -16.12
C VAL A 85 -4.36 3.71 -16.46
N LYS A 86 -4.24 2.81 -17.44
CA LYS A 86 -2.95 2.26 -17.88
C LYS A 86 -1.97 3.33 -18.38
N VAL A 87 -2.44 4.49 -18.85
CA VAL A 87 -1.57 5.60 -19.29
C VAL A 87 -0.72 6.12 -18.15
N GLY A 88 -1.26 6.21 -16.93
CA GLY A 88 -0.49 6.60 -15.74
C GLY A 88 0.65 5.62 -15.43
N PHE A 89 0.40 4.33 -15.64
CA PHE A 89 1.43 3.30 -15.49
C PHE A 89 2.48 3.35 -16.61
N ASP A 90 2.05 3.36 -17.88
CA ASP A 90 2.94 3.24 -19.03
C ASP A 90 3.83 4.47 -19.24
N LYS A 91 3.34 5.67 -18.86
CA LYS A 91 4.04 6.93 -19.04
C LYS A 91 4.56 7.49 -17.71
N ASN A 92 3.66 7.91 -16.82
CA ASN A 92 4.04 8.66 -15.64
C ASN A 92 4.92 7.85 -14.67
N LEU A 93 4.53 6.62 -14.35
CA LEU A 93 5.33 5.78 -13.47
C LEU A 93 6.72 5.45 -14.05
N LYS A 94 6.82 5.25 -15.36
CA LYS A 94 8.12 5.05 -16.03
C LYS A 94 9.00 6.29 -15.96
N ASP A 95 8.42 7.46 -16.23
CA ASP A 95 9.13 8.73 -16.16
C ASP A 95 9.61 9.01 -14.73
N TYR A 96 8.77 8.80 -13.72
CA TYR A 96 9.16 8.99 -12.33
C TYR A 96 10.30 8.05 -11.89
N LYS A 97 10.25 6.79 -12.31
CA LYS A 97 11.33 5.83 -12.00
C LYS A 97 12.67 6.23 -12.63
N ARG A 98 12.65 6.87 -13.79
CA ARG A 98 13.85 7.36 -14.47
C ARG A 98 14.36 8.66 -13.85
N ASP A 99 13.47 9.60 -13.57
CA ASP A 99 13.81 11.00 -13.31
C ASP A 99 13.90 11.34 -11.81
N ILE A 100 13.12 10.64 -10.98
CA ILE A 100 13.09 10.82 -9.52
C ILE A 100 13.14 9.47 -8.78
N PRO A 101 14.17 8.63 -9.04
CA PRO A 101 14.24 7.26 -8.51
C PRO A 101 14.25 7.19 -6.98
N GLN A 102 14.73 8.22 -6.28
CA GLN A 102 14.76 8.28 -4.83
C GLN A 102 13.37 8.15 -4.18
N LEU A 103 12.29 8.55 -4.88
CA LEU A 103 10.92 8.37 -4.40
C LEU A 103 10.58 6.87 -4.17
N PHE A 104 11.18 5.99 -4.97
CA PHE A 104 10.92 4.55 -4.91
C PHE A 104 11.78 3.82 -3.88
N TRP A 105 12.75 4.45 -3.26
CA TRP A 105 13.51 3.83 -2.17
C TRP A 105 12.66 3.54 -0.95
N TYR A 106 11.67 4.41 -0.67
CA TYR A 106 10.73 4.29 0.46
C TYR A 106 9.39 3.68 0.05
N ASN A 107 9.10 3.66 -1.25
CA ASN A 107 7.77 3.34 -1.75
C ASN A 107 7.25 1.98 -1.30
N LEU A 108 6.07 1.97 -0.66
CA LEU A 108 5.35 0.77 -0.26
C LEU A 108 4.60 0.17 -1.45
N PHE A 109 3.75 0.97 -2.08
CA PHE A 109 3.04 0.63 -3.32
C PHE A 109 2.71 1.89 -4.12
N VAL A 110 2.30 1.65 -5.36
CA VAL A 110 1.84 2.68 -6.29
C VAL A 110 0.37 2.44 -6.59
N CYS A 111 -0.39 3.52 -6.63
CA CYS A 111 -1.77 3.53 -7.10
C CYS A 111 -1.89 4.36 -8.37
N VAL A 112 -2.65 3.88 -9.33
CA VAL A 112 -3.04 4.64 -10.55
C VAL A 112 -4.55 4.62 -10.63
N SER A 113 -5.17 5.79 -10.75
CA SER A 113 -6.64 5.92 -10.75
C SER A 113 -7.12 6.97 -11.74
N ASN A 114 -8.29 6.74 -12.34
CA ASN A 114 -9.07 7.76 -13.02
C ASN A 114 -10.42 8.04 -12.30
N GLY A 115 -10.52 7.59 -11.05
CA GLY A 115 -11.72 7.68 -10.23
C GLY A 115 -12.68 6.49 -10.46
N ILE A 116 -12.92 6.10 -11.71
CA ILE A 116 -13.78 4.97 -12.10
C ILE A 116 -13.05 3.64 -11.87
N GLN A 117 -11.80 3.59 -12.29
CA GLN A 117 -10.90 2.44 -12.09
C GLN A 117 -9.72 2.85 -11.23
N THR A 118 -9.40 2.04 -10.22
CA THR A 118 -8.24 2.20 -9.37
C THR A 118 -7.44 0.91 -9.36
N ARG A 119 -6.15 1.01 -9.63
CA ARG A 119 -5.20 -0.11 -9.68
C ARG A 119 -4.04 0.12 -8.74
N VAL A 120 -3.73 -0.88 -7.94
CA VAL A 120 -2.65 -0.88 -6.96
C VAL A 120 -1.62 -1.94 -7.34
N GLY A 121 -0.36 -1.60 -7.20
CA GLY A 121 0.72 -2.54 -7.50
C GLY A 121 2.05 -2.13 -6.89
N SER A 122 2.98 -3.05 -6.85
CA SER A 122 4.37 -2.72 -6.54
C SER A 122 4.98 -1.89 -7.68
N PHE A 123 5.83 -0.92 -7.36
CA PHE A 123 6.45 -0.04 -8.36
C PHE A 123 7.27 -0.80 -9.43
N ASN A 124 7.75 -2.01 -9.12
CA ASN A 124 8.53 -2.85 -10.02
C ASN A 124 7.73 -4.00 -10.65
N ALA A 125 6.42 -4.07 -10.38
CA ALA A 125 5.55 -5.08 -10.97
C ALA A 125 5.11 -4.71 -12.40
N PRO A 126 4.89 -5.69 -13.29
CA PRO A 126 4.22 -5.45 -14.57
C PRO A 126 2.74 -5.11 -14.37
N TRP A 127 2.11 -4.50 -15.38
CA TRP A 127 0.71 -4.06 -15.29
C TRP A 127 -0.29 -5.16 -14.91
N ASP A 128 -0.09 -6.38 -15.39
CA ASP A 128 -0.97 -7.51 -15.10
C ASP A 128 -0.99 -7.92 -13.61
N HIS A 129 -0.02 -7.42 -12.85
CA HIS A 129 0.04 -7.59 -11.39
C HIS A 129 -0.55 -6.41 -10.62
N PHE A 130 -1.00 -5.35 -11.32
CA PHE A 130 -1.79 -4.30 -10.71
C PHE A 130 -3.24 -4.76 -10.56
N PHE A 131 -3.75 -4.69 -9.36
CA PHE A 131 -5.09 -5.19 -8.99
C PHE A 131 -5.97 -4.07 -8.45
N SER A 132 -7.28 -4.29 -8.46
CA SER A 132 -8.26 -3.38 -7.84
C SER A 132 -8.45 -3.73 -6.38
N TRP A 133 -8.62 -2.71 -5.55
CA TRP A 133 -9.10 -2.88 -4.18
C TRP A 133 -10.62 -2.78 -4.23
N LEU A 134 -11.32 -3.90 -4.04
CA LEU A 134 -12.75 -4.00 -4.37
C LEU A 134 -13.65 -4.03 -3.15
N LYS A 135 -13.11 -4.43 -1.98
CA LYS A 135 -13.91 -4.68 -0.79
C LYS A 135 -13.27 -4.02 0.42
N LEU A 136 -14.12 -3.49 1.31
CA LEU A 136 -13.69 -2.98 2.61
C LEU A 136 -13.61 -4.11 3.65
N THR A 137 -14.54 -5.06 3.57
CA THR A 137 -14.62 -6.20 4.48
C THR A 137 -14.93 -7.47 3.69
N ASP A 138 -14.65 -8.62 4.26
CA ASP A 138 -14.99 -9.93 3.71
C ASP A 138 -15.83 -10.72 4.73
N THR A 139 -17.01 -10.22 5.03
CA THR A 139 -17.95 -10.92 5.89
C THR A 139 -18.71 -11.95 5.07
N ALA A 140 -18.74 -13.20 5.51
CA ALA A 140 -19.40 -14.31 4.85
C ALA A 140 -20.94 -14.11 4.62
N ILE A 141 -21.50 -13.08 5.21
CA ILE A 141 -22.93 -12.72 5.11
C ILE A 141 -23.17 -11.77 3.91
N MET A 142 -22.14 -11.20 3.32
CA MET A 142 -22.28 -10.23 2.22
C MET A 142 -22.01 -10.88 0.86
N ASN A 143 -22.97 -11.70 0.40
CA ASN A 143 -23.07 -12.04 -1.03
C ASN A 143 -23.37 -10.82 -1.93
N ASP A 144 -23.58 -9.65 -1.30
CA ASP A 144 -23.99 -8.39 -1.95
C ASP A 144 -22.86 -7.37 -2.07
N GLN A 145 -21.60 -7.78 -2.01
CA GLN A 145 -20.52 -6.82 -2.32
C GLN A 145 -20.42 -6.63 -3.82
N PRO A 146 -20.42 -5.38 -4.29
CA PRO A 146 -20.43 -5.11 -5.71
C PRO A 146 -19.20 -5.70 -6.41
N THR A 147 -19.41 -6.26 -7.59
CA THR A 147 -18.34 -6.69 -8.48
C THR A 147 -17.58 -5.47 -8.99
N LYS A 148 -16.41 -5.72 -9.57
CA LYS A 148 -15.63 -4.64 -10.21
C LYS A 148 -16.45 -3.91 -11.27
N GLU A 149 -17.19 -4.66 -12.07
CA GLU A 149 -18.06 -4.14 -13.14
C GLU A 149 -19.19 -3.28 -12.57
N GLU A 150 -19.80 -3.69 -11.49
CA GLU A 150 -20.86 -2.91 -10.81
C GLU A 150 -20.31 -1.61 -10.21
N ILE A 151 -19.11 -1.64 -9.60
CA ILE A 151 -18.45 -0.43 -9.10
C ILE A 151 -18.13 0.54 -10.25
N GLU A 152 -17.64 0.05 -11.37
CA GLU A 152 -17.34 0.85 -12.55
C GLU A 152 -18.62 1.46 -13.15
N ILE A 153 -19.71 0.67 -13.28
CA ILE A 153 -21.01 1.13 -13.79
C ILE A 153 -21.59 2.19 -12.85
N GLU A 154 -21.61 1.93 -11.55
CA GLU A 154 -22.18 2.86 -10.58
C GLU A 154 -21.36 4.17 -10.51
N SER A 155 -20.03 4.09 -10.59
CA SER A 155 -19.16 5.28 -10.68
C SER A 155 -19.46 6.11 -11.92
N GLN A 156 -19.75 5.48 -13.07
CA GLN A 156 -20.13 6.19 -14.29
C GLN A 156 -21.53 6.82 -14.18
N ARG A 157 -22.47 6.11 -13.55
CA ARG A 157 -23.85 6.56 -13.39
C ARG A 157 -23.99 7.74 -12.43
N THR A 158 -23.29 7.72 -11.32
CA THR A 158 -23.40 8.73 -10.25
C THR A 158 -22.41 9.87 -10.40
N GLY A 159 -21.34 9.68 -11.17
CA GLY A 159 -20.19 10.59 -11.20
C GLY A 159 -19.32 10.51 -9.94
N GLU A 160 -19.61 9.62 -9.01
CA GLU A 160 -18.80 9.38 -7.81
C GLU A 160 -17.57 8.52 -8.15
N HIS A 161 -16.47 8.82 -7.52
CA HIS A 161 -15.21 8.07 -7.70
C HIS A 161 -15.14 6.86 -6.73
N LEU A 162 -16.13 5.96 -6.82
CA LEU A 162 -16.30 4.83 -5.89
C LEU A 162 -15.07 3.93 -5.79
N SER A 163 -14.43 3.63 -6.91
CA SER A 163 -13.22 2.80 -6.92
C SER A 163 -12.07 3.42 -6.14
N LEU A 164 -11.88 4.75 -6.26
CA LEU A 164 -10.86 5.48 -5.50
C LEU A 164 -11.24 5.60 -4.02
N LYS A 165 -12.53 5.80 -3.73
CA LYS A 165 -13.05 5.85 -2.36
C LYS A 165 -12.83 4.52 -1.63
N ILE A 166 -13.21 3.39 -2.23
CA ILE A 166 -13.01 2.06 -1.66
C ILE A 166 -11.51 1.77 -1.43
N PHE A 167 -10.64 2.19 -2.34
CA PHE A 167 -9.20 2.09 -2.14
C PHE A 167 -8.74 2.95 -0.94
N GLY A 168 -9.19 4.19 -0.87
CA GLY A 168 -8.83 5.12 0.20
C GLY A 168 -9.26 4.61 1.59
N GLU A 169 -10.52 4.22 1.72
CA GLU A 169 -11.06 3.71 2.98
C GLU A 169 -10.53 2.33 3.34
N GLY A 170 -10.33 1.46 2.35
CA GLY A 170 -9.96 0.06 2.55
C GLY A 170 -8.47 -0.19 2.73
N LEU A 171 -7.60 0.56 2.04
CA LEU A 171 -6.15 0.34 2.12
C LEU A 171 -5.39 1.53 2.70
N CYS A 172 -5.87 2.76 2.48
CA CYS A 172 -5.16 3.97 2.92
C CYS A 172 -5.66 4.52 4.26
N SER A 173 -6.62 3.88 4.95
CA SER A 173 -6.89 4.20 6.34
C SER A 173 -5.63 3.98 7.18
N LYS A 174 -5.43 4.77 8.23
CA LYS A 174 -4.18 4.76 9.02
C LYS A 174 -3.85 3.35 9.53
N GLU A 175 -4.85 2.69 10.09
CA GLU A 175 -4.72 1.35 10.67
C GLU A 175 -4.39 0.30 9.60
N ASN A 176 -5.11 0.32 8.49
CA ASN A 176 -4.91 -0.67 7.42
C ASN A 176 -3.59 -0.45 6.69
N LEU A 177 -3.18 0.81 6.50
CA LEU A 177 -1.91 1.13 5.83
C LEU A 177 -0.71 0.67 6.64
N LEU A 178 -0.76 0.83 7.97
CA LEU A 178 0.30 0.34 8.87
C LEU A 178 0.33 -1.18 8.92
N ASP A 179 -0.83 -1.83 9.09
CA ASP A 179 -0.94 -3.29 9.06
C ASP A 179 -0.46 -3.87 7.72
N TYR A 180 -0.84 -3.22 6.61
CA TYR A 180 -0.42 -3.65 5.28
C TYR A 180 1.09 -3.50 5.09
N PHE A 181 1.68 -2.42 5.58
CA PHE A 181 3.13 -2.23 5.56
C PHE A 181 3.84 -3.33 6.33
N GLU A 182 3.41 -3.59 7.54
CA GLU A 182 4.08 -4.53 8.46
C GLU A 182 3.94 -5.98 7.99
N ASN A 183 2.74 -6.40 7.53
CA ASN A 183 2.39 -7.81 7.43
C ASN A 183 2.14 -8.30 5.99
N PHE A 184 1.95 -7.42 5.00
CA PHE A 184 1.48 -7.82 3.68
C PHE A 184 2.42 -7.49 2.52
N VAL A 185 3.70 -7.32 2.82
CA VAL A 185 4.76 -7.09 1.84
C VAL A 185 5.81 -8.18 1.93
N LEU A 186 6.15 -8.76 0.79
CA LEU A 186 7.17 -9.81 0.66
C LEU A 186 8.16 -9.46 -0.46
N TYR A 187 9.38 -10.01 -0.36
CA TYR A 187 10.40 -9.88 -1.40
C TYR A 187 10.81 -11.26 -1.89
N HIS A 188 10.34 -11.61 -3.10
CA HIS A 188 10.73 -12.86 -3.75
C HIS A 188 12.19 -12.79 -4.24
N LYS A 189 13.01 -13.78 -3.89
CA LYS A 189 14.45 -13.86 -4.22
C LYS A 189 15.20 -12.55 -3.93
N ASN A 190 14.80 -11.83 -2.90
CA ASN A 190 15.37 -10.54 -2.46
C ASN A 190 15.33 -9.40 -3.51
N LYS A 191 14.57 -9.55 -4.59
CA LYS A 191 14.55 -8.58 -5.70
C LYS A 191 13.15 -8.08 -6.04
N VAL A 192 12.17 -8.98 -6.14
CA VAL A 192 10.83 -8.64 -6.59
C VAL A 192 9.93 -8.41 -5.39
N LYS A 193 9.47 -7.18 -5.26
CA LYS A 193 8.50 -6.81 -4.23
C LYS A 193 7.11 -7.31 -4.61
N ILE A 194 6.51 -8.08 -3.73
CA ILE A 194 5.16 -8.62 -3.86
C ILE A 194 4.32 -8.01 -2.75
N ILE A 195 3.14 -7.53 -3.09
CA ILE A 195 2.17 -6.98 -2.16
C ILE A 195 0.88 -7.79 -2.24
N ALA A 196 0.19 -7.96 -1.11
CA ALA A 196 -1.02 -8.76 -1.02
C ALA A 196 -2.18 -8.12 -1.80
N LYS A 197 -2.96 -8.94 -2.49
CA LYS A 197 -4.21 -8.50 -3.11
C LYS A 197 -5.30 -8.32 -2.05
N ASN A 198 -6.34 -7.55 -2.38
CA ASN A 198 -7.45 -7.25 -1.48
C ASN A 198 -8.02 -8.49 -0.78
N HIS A 199 -8.35 -9.55 -1.54
CA HIS A 199 -8.90 -10.79 -0.97
C HIS A 199 -7.89 -11.54 -0.08
N GLN A 200 -6.58 -11.42 -0.35
CA GLN A 200 -5.54 -12.02 0.50
C GLN A 200 -5.44 -11.26 1.83
N TYR A 201 -5.43 -9.93 1.77
CA TYR A 201 -5.43 -9.06 2.95
C TYR A 201 -6.63 -9.36 3.87
N LEU A 202 -7.84 -9.31 3.32
CA LEU A 202 -9.06 -9.55 4.07
C LEU A 202 -9.13 -10.98 4.62
N GLY A 203 -8.76 -11.97 3.80
CA GLY A 203 -8.82 -13.36 4.21
C GLY A 203 -7.85 -13.70 5.33
N VAL A 204 -6.61 -13.19 5.31
CA VAL A 204 -5.63 -13.39 6.39
C VAL A 204 -6.11 -12.72 7.69
N ASN A 205 -6.58 -11.47 7.61
CA ASN A 205 -7.07 -10.76 8.79
C ASN A 205 -8.31 -11.44 9.39
N ASN A 206 -9.23 -11.92 8.57
CA ASN A 206 -10.37 -12.72 9.05
C ASN A 206 -9.95 -14.04 9.70
N ALA A 207 -8.92 -14.71 9.17
CA ALA A 207 -8.40 -15.94 9.79
C ALA A 207 -7.76 -15.66 11.16
N ILE A 208 -7.03 -14.54 11.30
CA ILE A 208 -6.46 -14.10 12.58
C ILE A 208 -7.58 -13.78 13.59
N LEU A 209 -8.59 -13.03 13.16
CA LEU A 209 -9.76 -12.73 14.01
C LEU A 209 -10.51 -13.99 14.45
N ALA A 210 -10.68 -14.97 13.56
CA ALA A 210 -11.31 -16.25 13.90
C ALA A 210 -10.48 -17.03 14.93
N LEU A 211 -9.15 -16.99 14.82
CA LEU A 211 -8.24 -17.62 15.76
C LEU A 211 -8.30 -16.95 17.15
N GLN A 212 -8.32 -15.62 17.19
CA GLN A 212 -8.47 -14.86 18.44
C GLN A 212 -9.79 -15.16 19.15
N ASN A 213 -10.86 -15.41 18.38
CA ASN A 213 -12.19 -15.73 18.88
C ASN A 213 -12.49 -17.24 18.94
N LYS A 214 -11.47 -18.11 18.94
CA LYS A 214 -11.62 -19.58 18.86
C LYS A 214 -12.53 -20.16 19.94
N ASP A 215 -12.47 -19.63 21.14
CA ASP A 215 -13.26 -20.14 22.27
C ASP A 215 -14.75 -19.80 22.12
N THR A 216 -15.06 -18.59 21.65
CA THR A 216 -16.44 -18.16 21.31
C THR A 216 -17.00 -18.96 20.14
N ASN A 217 -16.15 -19.28 19.17
CA ASN A 217 -16.50 -20.03 17.96
C ASN A 217 -16.46 -21.56 18.16
N LYS A 218 -16.36 -22.05 19.40
CA LYS A 218 -16.27 -23.49 19.76
C LYS A 218 -15.16 -24.20 18.96
N GLY A 219 -14.00 -23.56 18.79
CA GLY A 219 -12.86 -24.08 18.05
C GLY A 219 -12.99 -24.06 16.54
N LYS A 220 -14.05 -23.50 15.96
CA LYS A 220 -14.24 -23.40 14.51
C LYS A 220 -13.55 -22.13 13.99
N LEU A 221 -12.61 -22.29 13.05
CA LEU A 221 -11.85 -21.18 12.46
C LEU A 221 -12.46 -20.68 11.14
N GLY A 222 -13.41 -21.42 10.55
CA GLY A 222 -14.02 -21.06 9.28
C GLY A 222 -13.46 -21.84 8.09
N ILE A 223 -13.86 -21.43 6.89
CA ILE A 223 -13.42 -22.01 5.62
C ILE A 223 -12.83 -20.89 4.76
N PHE A 224 -11.62 -21.13 4.26
CA PHE A 224 -10.96 -20.22 3.32
C PHE A 224 -11.28 -20.65 1.88
N TRP A 225 -12.19 -19.92 1.23
CA TRP A 225 -12.61 -20.22 -0.13
C TRP A 225 -12.17 -19.12 -1.09
N HIS A 226 -11.29 -19.45 -2.01
CA HIS A 226 -10.85 -18.56 -3.10
C HIS A 226 -10.88 -19.29 -4.43
N THR A 227 -11.12 -18.56 -5.51
CA THR A 227 -11.06 -19.09 -6.87
C THR A 227 -9.68 -19.62 -7.21
N GLN A 228 -9.61 -20.60 -8.11
CA GLN A 228 -8.35 -21.15 -8.61
C GLN A 228 -7.54 -20.03 -9.26
N GLY A 229 -6.23 -19.98 -9.00
CA GLY A 229 -5.34 -18.94 -9.54
C GLY A 229 -5.35 -17.60 -8.79
N SER A 230 -6.11 -17.47 -7.69
CA SER A 230 -6.16 -16.22 -6.90
C SER A 230 -4.90 -15.95 -6.06
N GLY A 231 -3.95 -16.89 -6.01
CA GLY A 231 -2.71 -16.76 -5.23
C GLY A 231 -2.88 -17.13 -3.75
N LYS A 232 -3.68 -18.16 -3.49
CA LYS A 232 -3.84 -18.75 -2.14
C LYS A 232 -2.66 -19.67 -1.79
#